data_8591700eb5c2adfea11597d21b853f88
#
_entry.id   8591700eb5c2adfea11597d21b853f88
#
_cell.length_a   1.000
_cell.length_b   1.000
_cell.length_c   1.000
_cell.angle_alpha   90.00
_cell.angle_beta   90.00
_cell.angle_gamma   90.00
#
_symmetry.space_group_name_H-M   'P 1'
#
loop_
_entity.id
_entity.type
_entity.pdbx_description
1 polymer ?
#
loop_
_entity_poly.entity_id
_entity_poly.type
_entity_poly.pdbx_seq_one_letter_code
_entity_poly.pdbx_strand_id
1 'polypeptide(L)'
;MNKRIPPPLSIALAAMLLCPLALAKEKPQLSQADIIKSSAPSDWRPLDPQNTVVMEINGQMVVMELSPRFAPKHAANIRTLTREGYYTGSAVVRVQDNYVTQWADPADEEKEKDKVKPLGTALPSLPAEFSIAFKGLPLTRFTDPDGWAPVSGFVDGMPVAANPAKNQAWLAHCYGMVGAARSTKPDSSNGTSLYAINGQAPRALDLNITVVGRVIKGMDVLSSMPRGPGAMGFYDEPVSYIP
;
A
#
# COMPACT_ATOMS: atom_id res chain seq x y z
N MET A 1 0.71 -92.92 7.53
CA MET A 1 -0.27 -91.83 7.83
C MET A 1 0.34 -90.88 8.87
N ASN A 2 0.99 -89.78 8.37
CA ASN A 2 1.59 -88.81 9.26
C ASN A 2 0.67 -87.58 9.34
N LYS A 3 0.07 -87.37 10.51
CA LYS A 3 -0.73 -86.21 10.79
C LYS A 3 0.23 -85.04 11.18
N ARG A 4 0.26 -84.02 10.33
CA ARG A 4 0.94 -82.74 10.66
C ARG A 4 0.01 -81.87 11.50
N ILE A 5 0.49 -81.45 12.67
CA ILE A 5 -0.15 -80.47 13.56
C ILE A 5 0.19 -79.07 13.05
N PRO A 6 -0.74 -78.12 12.88
CA PRO A 6 -0.43 -76.75 12.51
C PRO A 6 0.12 -75.99 13.72
N PRO A 7 0.99 -74.93 13.50
CA PRO A 7 1.55 -74.16 14.58
C PRO A 7 0.53 -73.15 15.17
N PRO A 8 0.70 -72.76 16.42
CA PRO A 8 -0.22 -71.83 17.07
C PRO A 8 -0.12 -70.41 16.52
N LEU A 9 -1.26 -69.81 16.33
CA LEU A 9 -1.44 -68.44 15.85
C LEU A 9 -1.03 -67.47 16.98
N SER A 10 0.12 -66.79 16.86
CA SER A 10 0.56 -65.75 17.78
C SER A 10 -0.24 -64.46 17.54
N ILE A 11 -1.14 -64.12 18.43
CA ILE A 11 -1.86 -62.83 18.44
C ILE A 11 -0.89 -61.77 18.97
N ALA A 12 -0.37 -60.95 18.08
CA ALA A 12 0.39 -59.75 18.49
C ALA A 12 -0.59 -58.64 18.92
N LEU A 13 -0.60 -58.39 20.22
CA LEU A 13 -1.38 -57.29 20.83
C LEU A 13 -0.67 -55.96 20.52
N ALA A 14 -1.15 -55.21 19.53
CA ALA A 14 -0.66 -53.89 19.24
C ALA A 14 -1.17 -52.89 20.34
N ALA A 15 -0.30 -52.52 21.24
CA ALA A 15 -0.56 -51.42 22.18
C ALA A 15 -0.55 -50.08 21.43
N MET A 16 -1.72 -49.52 21.10
CA MET A 16 -1.85 -48.13 20.63
C MET A 16 -1.50 -47.21 21.80
N LEU A 17 -0.33 -46.58 21.72
CA LEU A 17 0.03 -45.42 22.52
C LEU A 17 -0.88 -44.26 22.15
N LEU A 18 -1.93 -44.03 22.94
CA LEU A 18 -2.71 -42.78 22.90
C LEU A 18 -1.81 -41.67 23.47
N CYS A 19 -1.12 -40.98 22.59
CA CYS A 19 -0.47 -39.72 22.90
C CYS A 19 -1.59 -38.68 23.12
N PRO A 20 -1.74 -38.07 24.32
CA PRO A 20 -2.70 -36.98 24.47
C PRO A 20 -2.23 -35.81 23.63
N LEU A 21 -2.94 -35.51 22.55
CA LEU A 21 -2.83 -34.22 21.88
C LEU A 21 -3.22 -33.15 22.91
N ALA A 22 -2.24 -32.52 23.50
CA ALA A 22 -2.44 -31.28 24.25
C ALA A 22 -2.91 -30.22 23.24
N LEU A 23 -4.22 -30.05 23.17
CA LEU A 23 -4.82 -28.88 22.49
C LEU A 23 -4.29 -27.64 23.21
N ALA A 24 -3.26 -27.03 22.65
CA ALA A 24 -2.82 -25.71 23.07
C ALA A 24 -4.04 -24.79 22.94
N LYS A 25 -4.54 -24.29 24.09
CA LYS A 25 -5.60 -23.28 24.10
C LYS A 25 -5.09 -22.09 23.31
N GLU A 26 -5.57 -21.89 22.09
CA GLU A 26 -5.29 -20.67 21.33
C GLU A 26 -5.70 -19.48 22.20
N LYS A 27 -4.77 -18.55 22.38
CA LYS A 27 -5.09 -17.28 23.04
C LYS A 27 -6.21 -16.62 22.24
N PRO A 28 -7.28 -16.13 22.89
CA PRO A 28 -8.34 -15.43 22.16
C PRO A 28 -7.73 -14.30 21.34
N GLN A 29 -7.97 -14.29 20.03
CA GLN A 29 -7.58 -13.19 19.17
C GLN A 29 -8.38 -11.95 19.58
N LEU A 30 -7.66 -10.88 19.94
CA LEU A 30 -8.27 -9.59 20.23
C LEU A 30 -8.85 -9.01 18.95
N SER A 31 -10.03 -8.40 19.03
CA SER A 31 -10.57 -7.62 17.92
C SER A 31 -9.75 -6.35 17.70
N GLN A 32 -9.83 -5.77 16.51
CA GLN A 32 -9.17 -4.49 16.23
C GLN A 32 -9.59 -3.40 17.24
N ALA A 33 -10.86 -3.37 17.60
CA ALA A 33 -11.38 -2.41 18.59
C ALA A 33 -10.76 -2.63 19.99
N ASP A 34 -10.57 -3.90 20.41
CA ASP A 34 -9.93 -4.20 21.69
C ASP A 34 -8.44 -3.81 21.70
N ILE A 35 -7.74 -4.02 20.58
CA ILE A 35 -6.34 -3.61 20.43
C ILE A 35 -6.23 -2.08 20.53
N ILE A 36 -7.06 -1.34 19.82
CA ILE A 36 -7.08 0.13 19.87
C ILE A 36 -7.41 0.62 21.27
N LYS A 37 -8.43 0.05 21.91
CA LYS A 37 -8.85 0.43 23.26
C LYS A 37 -7.79 0.17 24.32
N SER A 38 -6.99 -0.89 24.17
CA SER A 38 -5.93 -1.26 25.10
C SER A 38 -4.57 -0.67 24.76
N SER A 39 -4.43 0.06 23.66
CA SER A 39 -3.16 0.65 23.25
C SER A 39 -2.70 1.75 24.22
N ALA A 40 -1.40 1.77 24.50
CA ALA A 40 -0.79 2.82 25.31
C ALA A 40 -0.50 4.07 24.47
N PRO A 41 -0.37 5.26 25.09
CA PRO A 41 0.05 6.48 24.37
C PRO A 41 1.36 6.30 23.58
N SER A 42 2.28 5.47 24.05
CA SER A 42 3.54 5.13 23.40
C SER A 42 3.38 4.34 22.10
N ASP A 43 2.21 3.71 21.87
CA ASP A 43 1.92 2.98 20.63
C ASP A 43 1.49 3.92 19.49
N TRP A 44 1.32 5.20 19.81
CA TRP A 44 0.90 6.24 18.90
C TRP A 44 2.01 7.27 18.71
N ARG A 45 2.20 7.71 17.49
CA ARG A 45 3.06 8.84 17.18
C ARG A 45 2.24 10.00 16.60
N PRO A 46 2.61 11.27 16.87
CA PRO A 46 2.00 12.39 16.18
C PRO A 46 2.36 12.35 14.69
N LEU A 47 1.45 12.80 13.84
CA LEU A 47 1.77 13.06 12.45
C LEU A 47 2.70 14.30 12.38
N ASP A 48 3.68 14.24 11.47
CA ASP A 48 4.48 15.40 11.14
C ASP A 48 3.67 16.36 10.26
N PRO A 49 3.35 17.59 10.73
CA PRO A 49 2.58 18.54 9.95
C PRO A 49 3.22 18.90 8.60
N GLN A 50 4.55 18.83 8.52
CA GLN A 50 5.28 19.11 7.27
C GLN A 50 5.08 18.01 6.21
N ASN A 51 4.77 16.81 6.64
CA ASN A 51 4.56 15.65 5.77
C ASN A 51 3.10 15.18 5.75
N THR A 52 2.18 16.00 6.27
CA THR A 52 0.74 15.73 6.26
C THR A 52 0.08 16.61 5.20
N VAL A 53 -0.62 15.98 4.26
CA VAL A 53 -1.41 16.64 3.23
C VAL A 53 -2.88 16.40 3.51
N VAL A 54 -3.67 17.47 3.53
CA VAL A 54 -5.13 17.42 3.65
C VAL A 54 -5.73 17.75 2.30
N MET A 55 -6.57 16.87 1.81
CA MET A 55 -7.31 17.02 0.56
C MET A 55 -8.80 16.98 0.86
N GLU A 56 -9.57 17.77 0.14
CA GLU A 56 -11.03 17.75 0.17
C GLU A 56 -11.54 17.25 -1.17
N ILE A 57 -12.46 16.29 -1.15
CA ILE A 57 -13.13 15.76 -2.33
C ILE A 57 -14.62 15.78 -2.04
N ASN A 58 -15.39 16.54 -2.81
CA ASN A 58 -16.86 16.68 -2.60
C ASN A 58 -17.24 17.00 -1.14
N GLY A 59 -16.51 17.90 -0.50
CA GLY A 59 -16.75 18.28 0.90
C GLY A 59 -16.29 17.24 1.93
N GLN A 60 -15.66 16.15 1.52
CA GLN A 60 -15.17 15.10 2.40
C GLN A 60 -13.64 15.15 2.53
N MET A 61 -13.17 15.02 3.76
CA MET A 61 -11.75 15.15 4.07
C MET A 61 -10.98 13.84 3.89
N VAL A 62 -9.90 13.91 3.13
CA VAL A 62 -8.87 12.85 3.03
C VAL A 62 -7.56 13.38 3.57
N VAL A 63 -6.93 12.64 4.47
CA VAL A 63 -5.63 12.98 5.07
C VAL A 63 -4.59 11.97 4.63
N MET A 64 -3.48 12.45 4.10
CA MET A 64 -2.35 11.63 3.66
C MET A 64 -1.09 11.99 4.45
N GLU A 65 -0.27 11.00 4.77
CA GLU A 65 1.06 11.16 5.31
C GLU A 65 2.09 10.80 4.25
N LEU A 66 3.00 11.72 3.94
CA LEU A 66 4.12 11.49 3.03
C LEU A 66 5.25 10.76 3.73
N SER A 67 6.05 9.99 2.97
CA SER A 67 7.19 9.24 3.48
C SER A 67 8.52 9.77 2.93
N PRO A 68 9.09 10.82 3.52
CA PRO A 68 10.37 11.36 3.05
C PRO A 68 11.56 10.38 3.28
N ARG A 69 11.39 9.36 4.12
CA ARG A 69 12.39 8.30 4.29
C ARG A 69 12.56 7.48 3.01
N PHE A 70 11.46 7.14 2.34
CA PHE A 70 11.47 6.28 1.16
C PHE A 70 11.47 7.05 -0.16
N ALA A 71 10.83 8.21 -0.19
CA ALA A 71 10.67 9.05 -1.37
C ALA A 71 10.93 10.53 -1.04
N PRO A 72 12.17 10.90 -0.64
CA PRO A 72 12.49 12.26 -0.20
C PRO A 72 12.24 13.33 -1.25
N LYS A 73 12.56 13.07 -2.51
CA LYS A 73 12.40 14.04 -3.61
C LYS A 73 10.93 14.21 -3.98
N HIS A 74 10.18 13.11 -4.10
CA HIS A 74 8.75 13.18 -4.35
C HIS A 74 8.01 13.84 -3.19
N ALA A 75 8.33 13.49 -1.94
CA ALA A 75 7.73 14.13 -0.78
C ALA A 75 7.99 15.66 -0.76
N ALA A 76 9.21 16.09 -1.09
CA ALA A 76 9.54 17.50 -1.19
C ALA A 76 8.74 18.19 -2.30
N ASN A 77 8.67 17.58 -3.49
CA ASN A 77 7.95 18.15 -4.63
C ASN A 77 6.44 18.23 -4.39
N ILE A 78 5.84 17.20 -3.80
CA ILE A 78 4.42 17.18 -3.43
C ILE A 78 4.11 18.30 -2.41
N ARG A 79 5.00 18.53 -1.42
CA ARG A 79 4.85 19.66 -0.49
C ARG A 79 4.87 21.01 -1.22
N THR A 80 5.76 21.17 -2.19
CA THR A 80 5.82 22.39 -3.03
C THR A 80 4.53 22.55 -3.81
N LEU A 81 4.10 21.54 -4.56
CA LEU A 81 2.83 21.55 -5.31
C LEU A 81 1.63 21.87 -4.40
N THR A 82 1.59 21.29 -3.20
CA THR A 82 0.51 21.54 -2.24
C THR A 82 0.51 22.99 -1.76
N ARG A 83 1.66 23.53 -1.37
CA ARG A 83 1.78 24.92 -0.86
C ARG A 83 1.50 25.97 -1.91
N GLU A 84 1.82 25.66 -3.16
CA GLU A 84 1.57 26.55 -4.31
C GLU A 84 0.17 26.37 -4.91
N GLY A 85 -0.68 25.53 -4.29
CA GLY A 85 -2.08 25.37 -4.67
C GLY A 85 -2.31 24.57 -5.96
N TYR A 86 -1.31 23.83 -6.44
CA TYR A 86 -1.40 23.04 -7.68
C TYR A 86 -2.62 22.13 -7.71
N TYR A 87 -2.91 21.44 -6.59
CA TYR A 87 -4.01 20.47 -6.54
C TYR A 87 -5.41 21.10 -6.44
N THR A 88 -5.53 22.41 -6.24
CA THR A 88 -6.82 23.08 -6.24
C THR A 88 -7.47 22.98 -7.62
N GLY A 89 -8.69 22.43 -7.68
CA GLY A 89 -9.40 22.16 -8.94
C GLY A 89 -8.81 20.96 -9.73
N SER A 90 -8.02 20.10 -9.11
CA SER A 90 -7.76 18.75 -9.61
C SER A 90 -9.02 17.90 -9.50
N ALA A 91 -9.07 16.80 -10.21
CA ALA A 91 -10.20 15.89 -10.19
C ALA A 91 -9.76 14.43 -10.05
N VAL A 92 -10.66 13.56 -9.54
CA VAL A 92 -10.49 12.13 -9.67
C VAL A 92 -10.79 11.74 -11.11
N VAL A 93 -9.77 11.28 -11.80
CA VAL A 93 -9.81 10.97 -13.24
C VAL A 93 -9.93 9.49 -13.54
N ARG A 94 -9.69 8.65 -12.50
CA ARG A 94 -9.72 7.18 -12.63
C ARG A 94 -10.10 6.52 -11.32
N VAL A 95 -11.02 5.58 -11.38
CA VAL A 95 -11.33 4.63 -10.31
C VAL A 95 -11.42 3.24 -10.89
N GLN A 96 -10.55 2.35 -10.45
CA GLN A 96 -10.53 0.94 -10.87
C GLN A 96 -10.61 0.03 -9.66
N ASP A 97 -11.56 -0.91 -9.68
CA ASP A 97 -11.76 -1.90 -8.62
C ASP A 97 -10.52 -2.71 -8.34
N ASN A 98 -10.29 -3.03 -7.07
CA ASN A 98 -9.14 -3.80 -6.60
C ASN A 98 -7.79 -3.23 -7.10
N TYR A 99 -7.75 -1.95 -7.44
CA TYR A 99 -6.56 -1.31 -7.99
C TYR A 99 -6.33 0.06 -7.37
N VAL A 100 -6.85 1.16 -7.98
CA VAL A 100 -6.56 2.52 -7.54
C VAL A 100 -7.73 3.47 -7.70
N THR A 101 -7.70 4.56 -6.90
CA THR A 101 -8.41 5.81 -7.13
C THR A 101 -7.36 6.87 -7.40
N GLN A 102 -7.34 7.45 -8.60
CA GLN A 102 -6.30 8.37 -9.09
C GLN A 102 -6.88 9.75 -9.34
N TRP A 103 -6.13 10.77 -8.94
CA TRP A 103 -6.48 12.17 -9.17
C TRP A 103 -5.32 12.91 -9.85
N ALA A 104 -5.66 13.88 -10.70
CA ALA A 104 -4.73 14.65 -11.50
C ALA A 104 -5.34 15.99 -11.92
N ASP A 105 -4.58 16.81 -12.62
CA ASP A 105 -5.10 17.92 -13.40
C ASP A 105 -5.91 17.38 -14.58
N PRO A 106 -7.21 17.71 -14.73
CA PRO A 106 -8.01 17.27 -15.86
C PRO A 106 -7.38 17.59 -17.21
N ALA A 107 -6.80 18.77 -17.38
CA ALA A 107 -6.18 19.20 -18.63
C ALA A 107 -4.96 18.35 -19.03
N ASP A 108 -4.21 17.80 -18.06
CA ASP A 108 -3.08 16.91 -18.33
C ASP A 108 -3.58 15.54 -18.82
N GLU A 109 -4.64 15.01 -18.21
CA GLU A 109 -5.27 13.76 -18.63
C GLU A 109 -5.89 13.86 -20.03
N GLU A 110 -6.49 14.99 -20.37
CA GLU A 110 -7.07 15.28 -21.69
C GLU A 110 -6.03 15.65 -22.75
N LYS A 111 -4.75 15.76 -22.34
CA LYS A 111 -3.63 16.18 -23.20
C LYS A 111 -3.80 17.60 -23.77
N GLU A 112 -4.55 18.43 -23.09
CA GLU A 112 -4.73 19.85 -23.42
C GLU A 112 -3.55 20.68 -22.88
N LYS A 113 -2.38 20.52 -23.49
CA LYS A 113 -1.10 21.05 -22.98
C LYS A 113 -1.12 22.54 -22.64
N ASP A 114 -1.90 23.33 -23.36
CA ASP A 114 -2.00 24.77 -23.16
C ASP A 114 -2.84 25.15 -21.92
N LYS A 115 -3.57 24.18 -21.35
CA LYS A 115 -4.44 24.37 -20.20
C LYS A 115 -3.88 23.71 -18.93
N VAL A 116 -2.83 22.92 -19.06
CA VAL A 116 -2.19 22.26 -17.89
C VAL A 116 -1.68 23.32 -16.92
N LYS A 117 -1.97 23.12 -15.64
CA LYS A 117 -1.56 24.05 -14.60
C LYS A 117 -0.03 24.20 -14.55
N PRO A 118 0.48 25.41 -14.32
CA PRO A 118 1.90 25.64 -14.15
C PRO A 118 2.39 24.95 -12.87
N LEU A 119 3.57 24.36 -12.94
CA LEU A 119 4.18 23.66 -11.78
C LEU A 119 4.71 24.63 -10.72
N GLY A 120 4.75 25.94 -11.00
CA GLY A 120 5.38 26.90 -10.12
C GLY A 120 6.86 26.62 -9.93
N THR A 121 7.29 26.42 -8.68
CA THR A 121 8.68 26.08 -8.36
C THR A 121 8.91 24.57 -8.24
N ALA A 122 7.88 23.75 -8.42
CA ALA A 122 8.01 22.30 -8.38
C ALA A 122 8.76 21.76 -9.61
N LEU A 123 9.48 20.67 -9.43
CA LEU A 123 10.27 20.04 -10.49
C LEU A 123 9.38 19.26 -11.46
N PRO A 124 9.63 19.37 -12.77
CA PRO A 124 8.83 18.69 -13.79
C PRO A 124 9.08 17.20 -13.90
N SER A 125 10.22 16.71 -13.42
CA SER A 125 10.56 15.28 -13.37
C SER A 125 11.46 14.99 -12.21
N LEU A 126 11.37 13.77 -11.67
CA LEU A 126 12.16 13.32 -10.54
C LEU A 126 12.75 11.94 -10.84
N PRO A 127 13.96 11.64 -10.36
CA PRO A 127 14.49 10.29 -10.45
C PRO A 127 13.58 9.32 -9.70
N ALA A 128 13.51 8.09 -10.19
CA ALA A 128 12.74 7.03 -9.55
C ALA A 128 13.24 6.78 -8.11
N GLU A 129 12.31 6.73 -7.17
CA GLU A 129 12.56 6.42 -5.76
C GLU A 129 11.85 5.11 -5.39
N PHE A 130 12.19 4.03 -6.12
CA PHE A 130 11.50 2.74 -5.99
C PHE A 130 11.96 1.94 -4.76
N SER A 131 13.13 2.24 -4.22
CA SER A 131 13.67 1.50 -3.08
C SER A 131 14.80 2.27 -2.38
N ILE A 132 15.09 1.86 -1.16
CA ILE A 132 16.20 2.34 -0.34
C ILE A 132 17.03 1.15 0.17
N ALA A 133 18.16 1.41 0.83
CA ALA A 133 18.94 0.36 1.49
C ALA A 133 18.15 -0.27 2.65
N PHE A 134 18.17 -1.59 2.73
CA PHE A 134 17.53 -2.34 3.81
C PHE A 134 18.30 -2.28 5.12
N LYS A 135 19.65 -2.31 5.04
CA LYS A 135 20.52 -2.33 6.23
C LYS A 135 20.28 -1.10 7.11
N GLY A 136 19.98 -1.34 8.38
CA GLY A 136 19.72 -0.28 9.36
C GLY A 136 18.28 0.21 9.42
N LEU A 137 17.35 -0.35 8.62
CA LEU A 137 15.95 -0.03 8.75
C LEU A 137 15.34 -0.64 10.02
N PRO A 138 14.59 0.14 10.82
CA PRO A 138 13.89 -0.37 12.01
C PRO A 138 12.60 -1.09 11.61
N LEU A 139 12.73 -2.22 10.90
CA LEU A 139 11.61 -2.99 10.39
C LEU A 139 10.98 -3.85 11.49
N THR A 140 9.73 -3.60 11.81
CA THR A 140 8.88 -4.56 12.56
C THR A 140 8.42 -5.63 11.58
N ARG A 141 9.10 -6.79 11.62
CA ARG A 141 8.92 -7.84 10.64
C ARG A 141 7.68 -8.68 10.90
N PHE A 142 6.95 -9.05 9.85
CA PHE A 142 5.96 -10.11 9.89
C PHE A 142 6.60 -11.50 9.92
N THR A 143 5.94 -12.43 10.58
CA THR A 143 6.32 -13.85 10.61
C THR A 143 5.81 -14.61 9.40
N ASP A 144 4.68 -14.16 8.85
CA ASP A 144 4.03 -14.81 7.70
C ASP A 144 4.76 -14.50 6.39
N PRO A 145 4.80 -15.47 5.47
CA PRO A 145 5.44 -15.26 4.17
C PRO A 145 4.66 -14.26 3.32
N ASP A 146 5.39 -13.43 2.58
CA ASP A 146 4.85 -12.53 1.56
C ASP A 146 5.14 -13.13 0.17
N GLY A 147 4.11 -13.28 -0.66
CA GLY A 147 4.28 -13.81 -2.02
C GLY A 147 5.06 -12.88 -2.98
N TRP A 148 5.32 -11.64 -2.59
CA TRP A 148 5.97 -10.62 -3.41
C TRP A 148 7.40 -10.28 -2.96
N ALA A 149 7.76 -10.61 -1.73
CA ALA A 149 9.06 -10.26 -1.16
C ALA A 149 9.53 -11.30 -0.12
N PRO A 150 10.85 -11.52 0.00
CA PRO A 150 11.41 -12.41 1.03
C PRO A 150 11.12 -11.96 2.46
N VAL A 151 10.92 -10.67 2.68
CA VAL A 151 10.63 -10.07 3.98
C VAL A 151 9.61 -8.96 3.82
N SER A 152 8.65 -8.90 4.74
CA SER A 152 7.69 -7.80 4.84
C SER A 152 7.46 -7.40 6.30
N GLY A 153 6.93 -6.20 6.51
CA GLY A 153 6.66 -5.66 7.84
C GLY A 153 6.27 -4.20 7.80
N PHE A 154 6.54 -3.48 8.89
CA PHE A 154 6.29 -2.05 9.00
C PHE A 154 7.54 -1.25 9.36
N VAL A 155 7.68 -0.07 8.77
CA VAL A 155 8.60 0.98 9.19
C VAL A 155 7.81 2.27 9.33
N ASP A 156 7.88 2.93 10.48
CA ASP A 156 7.13 4.14 10.79
C ASP A 156 5.61 3.99 10.52
N GLY A 157 5.09 2.77 10.76
CA GLY A 157 3.68 2.42 10.51
C GLY A 157 3.30 2.27 9.03
N MET A 158 4.23 2.35 8.09
CA MET A 158 4.00 2.11 6.66
C MET A 158 4.39 0.69 6.27
N PRO A 159 3.60 -0.01 5.43
CA PRO A 159 3.94 -1.34 4.97
C PRO A 159 5.19 -1.31 4.07
N VAL A 160 6.15 -2.14 4.43
CA VAL A 160 7.44 -2.25 3.75
C VAL A 160 7.69 -3.69 3.33
N ALA A 161 8.17 -3.86 2.13
CA ALA A 161 8.71 -5.11 1.62
C ALA A 161 10.21 -4.98 1.40
N ALA A 162 10.95 -6.08 1.55
CA ALA A 162 12.41 -6.03 1.45
C ALA A 162 13.01 -7.32 0.89
N ASN A 163 14.19 -7.15 0.27
CA ASN A 163 15.09 -8.23 -0.10
C ASN A 163 16.46 -7.99 0.58
N PRO A 164 16.70 -8.60 1.74
CA PRO A 164 17.95 -8.42 2.47
C PRO A 164 19.20 -8.84 1.68
N ALA A 165 19.10 -9.89 0.84
CA ALA A 165 20.21 -10.36 0.03
C ALA A 165 20.66 -9.31 -1.01
N LYS A 166 19.73 -8.45 -1.46
CA LYS A 166 20.00 -7.33 -2.36
C LYS A 166 20.22 -6.01 -1.62
N ASN A 167 20.18 -6.01 -0.29
CA ASN A 167 20.16 -4.79 0.54
C ASN A 167 19.12 -3.77 0.07
N GLN A 168 17.90 -4.22 -0.22
CA GLN A 168 16.86 -3.42 -0.83
C GLN A 168 15.57 -3.49 -0.02
N ALA A 169 14.93 -2.34 0.22
CA ALA A 169 13.62 -2.21 0.84
C ALA A 169 12.79 -1.15 0.11
N TRP A 170 11.46 -1.33 0.10
CA TRP A 170 10.54 -0.44 -0.58
C TRP A 170 9.21 -0.37 0.14
N LEU A 171 8.48 0.72 -0.05
CA LEU A 171 7.08 0.80 0.37
C LEU A 171 6.25 -0.13 -0.51
N ALA A 172 5.55 -1.07 0.12
CA ALA A 172 4.71 -2.02 -0.59
C ALA A 172 3.41 -1.36 -1.07
N HIS A 173 2.95 -1.69 -2.28
CA HIS A 173 1.68 -1.20 -2.82
C HIS A 173 0.48 -1.90 -2.14
N CYS A 174 0.34 -1.70 -0.82
CA CYS A 174 -0.78 -2.20 -0.03
C CYS A 174 -1.95 -1.20 -0.02
N TYR A 175 -3.14 -1.69 0.36
CA TYR A 175 -4.32 -0.87 0.54
C TYR A 175 -4.04 0.40 1.36
N GLY A 176 -4.49 1.55 0.87
CA GLY A 176 -4.31 2.85 1.50
C GLY A 176 -2.96 3.52 1.21
N MET A 177 -2.00 2.85 0.56
CA MET A 177 -0.77 3.51 0.14
C MET A 177 -1.01 4.44 -1.04
N VAL A 178 -0.17 5.48 -1.14
CA VAL A 178 -0.27 6.51 -2.19
C VAL A 178 0.97 6.43 -3.08
N GLY A 179 0.74 6.31 -4.39
CA GLY A 179 1.81 6.30 -5.40
C GLY A 179 1.75 7.54 -6.30
N ALA A 180 2.92 7.91 -6.84
CA ALA A 180 3.04 8.95 -7.85
C ALA A 180 2.95 8.32 -9.25
N ALA A 181 1.90 8.65 -9.99
CA ALA A 181 1.72 8.15 -11.35
C ALA A 181 2.87 8.62 -12.25
N ARG A 182 3.19 7.82 -13.24
CA ARG A 182 4.24 8.11 -14.23
C ARG A 182 3.83 7.68 -15.63
N SER A 183 4.46 8.24 -16.63
CA SER A 183 4.38 7.75 -18.01
C SER A 183 5.31 6.53 -18.22
N THR A 184 5.75 6.28 -19.42
CA THR A 184 6.59 5.11 -19.74
C THR A 184 7.99 5.16 -19.12
N LYS A 185 8.55 6.36 -18.91
CA LYS A 185 9.90 6.51 -18.34
C LYS A 185 9.88 6.43 -16.81
N PRO A 186 10.84 5.75 -16.18
CA PRO A 186 10.91 5.63 -14.72
C PRO A 186 11.01 6.97 -13.97
N ASP A 187 11.60 7.97 -14.58
CA ASP A 187 11.86 9.32 -14.05
C ASP A 187 10.80 10.35 -14.50
N SER A 188 9.65 9.91 -15.01
CA SER A 188 8.61 10.79 -15.50
C SER A 188 7.57 11.21 -14.46
N SER A 189 7.63 10.67 -13.25
CA SER A 189 6.76 11.11 -12.17
C SER A 189 7.32 12.35 -11.46
N ASN A 190 6.41 13.19 -10.99
CA ASN A 190 6.77 14.39 -10.23
C ASN A 190 5.77 14.68 -9.09
N GLY A 191 4.72 13.87 -8.95
CA GLY A 191 3.67 14.02 -7.96
C GLY A 191 2.45 14.82 -8.42
N THR A 192 2.39 15.32 -9.65
CA THR A 192 1.21 16.04 -10.18
C THR A 192 -0.01 15.14 -10.30
N SER A 193 0.19 13.86 -10.59
CA SER A 193 -0.83 12.82 -10.60
C SER A 193 -0.52 11.80 -9.51
N LEU A 194 -1.46 11.60 -8.59
CA LEU A 194 -1.33 10.69 -7.46
C LEU A 194 -2.48 9.69 -7.47
N TYR A 195 -2.25 8.53 -6.88
CA TYR A 195 -3.31 7.54 -6.69
C TYR A 195 -3.24 6.90 -5.30
N ALA A 196 -4.39 6.61 -4.73
CA ALA A 196 -4.51 5.76 -3.54
C ALA A 196 -4.87 4.34 -3.97
N ILE A 197 -4.25 3.37 -3.32
CA ILE A 197 -4.46 1.94 -3.59
C ILE A 197 -5.71 1.47 -2.85
N ASN A 198 -6.69 0.95 -3.59
CA ASN A 198 -7.96 0.45 -3.06
C ASN A 198 -8.11 -1.07 -3.16
N GLY A 199 -7.02 -1.81 -3.34
CA GLY A 199 -7.05 -3.27 -3.45
C GLY A 199 -5.70 -3.95 -3.34
N GLN A 200 -5.60 -5.18 -3.84
CA GLN A 200 -4.39 -6.03 -3.73
C GLN A 200 -3.59 -6.13 -5.03
N ALA A 201 -4.22 -5.90 -6.18
CA ALA A 201 -3.57 -6.02 -7.48
C ALA A 201 -2.32 -5.11 -7.64
N PRO A 202 -2.27 -3.90 -7.05
CA PRO A 202 -1.11 -3.02 -7.17
C PRO A 202 0.22 -3.57 -6.63
N ARG A 203 0.24 -4.67 -5.86
CA ARG A 203 1.51 -5.30 -5.46
C ARG A 203 2.39 -5.66 -6.66
N ALA A 204 1.81 -5.86 -7.84
CA ALA A 204 2.55 -6.04 -9.10
C ALA A 204 3.35 -4.79 -9.53
N LEU A 205 3.07 -3.62 -8.94
CA LEU A 205 3.78 -2.36 -9.19
C LEU A 205 4.95 -2.12 -8.24
N ASP A 206 5.18 -3.01 -7.26
CA ASP A 206 6.33 -2.92 -6.36
C ASP A 206 7.64 -2.81 -7.18
N LEU A 207 8.53 -1.92 -6.76
CA LEU A 207 9.80 -1.61 -7.44
C LEU A 207 9.65 -1.04 -8.86
N ASN A 208 8.46 -0.61 -9.23
CA ASN A 208 8.17 -0.07 -10.57
C ASN A 208 7.56 1.34 -10.53
N ILE A 209 6.87 1.70 -9.46
CA ILE A 209 6.34 3.04 -9.25
C ILE A 209 6.74 3.52 -7.85
N THR A 210 7.01 4.82 -7.72
CA THR A 210 7.35 5.44 -6.44
C THR A 210 6.11 5.54 -5.56
N VAL A 211 6.12 4.86 -4.43
CA VAL A 211 5.14 5.05 -3.36
C VAL A 211 5.61 6.19 -2.47
N VAL A 212 4.76 7.19 -2.28
CA VAL A 212 5.12 8.46 -1.64
C VAL A 212 4.59 8.61 -0.21
N GLY A 213 3.66 7.75 0.19
CA GLY A 213 3.04 7.83 1.51
C GLY A 213 1.81 6.94 1.64
N ARG A 214 0.93 7.28 2.57
CA ARG A 214 -0.32 6.55 2.81
C ARG A 214 -1.47 7.48 3.18
N VAL A 215 -2.69 7.03 2.98
CA VAL A 215 -3.91 7.65 3.49
C VAL A 215 -4.07 7.28 4.97
N ILE A 216 -4.24 8.29 5.82
CA ILE A 216 -4.47 8.15 7.27
C ILE A 216 -5.95 8.21 7.61
N LYS A 217 -6.72 9.00 6.85
CA LYS A 217 -8.16 9.17 6.99
C LYS A 217 -8.79 9.38 5.62
N GLY A 218 -10.00 8.87 5.40
CA GLY A 218 -10.76 9.08 4.17
C GLY A 218 -10.58 7.99 3.11
N MET A 219 -10.05 6.81 3.48
CA MET A 219 -10.05 5.66 2.55
C MET A 219 -11.46 5.18 2.22
N ASP A 220 -12.42 5.34 3.12
CA ASP A 220 -13.83 5.11 2.88
C ASP A 220 -14.39 6.01 1.77
N VAL A 221 -13.95 7.28 1.72
CA VAL A 221 -14.28 8.22 0.63
C VAL A 221 -13.71 7.71 -0.70
N LEU A 222 -12.39 7.43 -0.73
CA LEU A 222 -11.69 7.05 -1.96
C LEU A 222 -12.13 5.69 -2.52
N SER A 223 -12.40 4.72 -1.64
CA SER A 223 -12.78 3.36 -2.06
C SER A 223 -14.26 3.20 -2.41
N SER A 224 -15.11 4.15 -2.02
CA SER A 224 -16.55 4.13 -2.34
C SER A 224 -16.90 4.87 -3.64
N MET A 225 -15.92 5.52 -4.28
CA MET A 225 -16.15 6.20 -5.54
C MET A 225 -16.55 5.21 -6.65
N PRO A 226 -17.49 5.60 -7.53
CA PRO A 226 -17.90 4.75 -8.63
C PRO A 226 -16.73 4.45 -9.56
N ARG A 227 -16.67 3.23 -10.08
CA ARG A 227 -15.71 2.86 -11.12
C ARG A 227 -15.90 3.74 -12.34
N GLY A 228 -14.80 4.23 -12.91
CA GLY A 228 -14.83 4.90 -14.22
C GLY A 228 -15.32 3.94 -15.33
N PRO A 229 -16.17 4.41 -16.25
CA PRO A 229 -16.76 3.58 -17.29
C PRO A 229 -15.78 3.15 -18.37
N GLY A 230 -14.70 3.87 -18.56
CA GLY A 230 -13.73 3.63 -19.59
C GLY A 230 -12.73 2.52 -19.29
N ALA A 231 -11.82 2.29 -20.21
CA ALA A 231 -10.76 1.30 -20.08
C ALA A 231 -9.94 1.55 -18.82
N MET A 232 -9.61 0.46 -18.08
CA MET A 232 -8.86 0.52 -16.82
C MET A 232 -9.46 1.45 -15.76
N GLY A 233 -10.77 1.76 -15.84
CA GLY A 233 -11.47 2.59 -14.87
C GLY A 233 -11.25 4.09 -15.02
N PHE A 234 -10.77 4.56 -16.16
CA PHE A 234 -10.75 5.98 -16.46
C PHE A 234 -12.18 6.53 -16.67
N TYR A 235 -12.35 7.79 -16.34
CA TYR A 235 -13.51 8.57 -16.74
C TYR A 235 -13.16 9.20 -18.09
N ASP A 236 -13.78 8.75 -19.16
CA ASP A 236 -13.39 9.11 -20.53
C ASP A 236 -13.84 10.52 -20.94
N GLU A 237 -14.76 11.12 -20.17
CA GLU A 237 -15.32 12.44 -20.44
C GLU A 237 -15.08 13.37 -19.26
N PRO A 238 -14.65 14.63 -19.50
CA PRO A 238 -14.38 15.62 -18.44
C PRO A 238 -15.57 15.83 -17.50
N VAL A 239 -16.78 15.75 -18.02
CA VAL A 239 -18.03 15.92 -17.25
C VAL A 239 -18.30 14.78 -16.26
N SER A 240 -17.60 13.66 -16.39
CA SER A 240 -17.70 12.53 -15.49
C SER A 240 -16.64 12.52 -14.39
N TYR A 241 -15.68 13.43 -14.44
CA TYR A 241 -14.67 13.56 -13.39
C TYR A 241 -15.30 13.96 -12.07
N ILE A 242 -14.76 13.42 -10.99
CA ILE A 242 -15.20 13.75 -9.63
C ILE A 242 -14.31 14.91 -9.12
N PRO A 243 -14.90 16.11 -8.90
CA PRO A 243 -14.14 17.30 -8.49
C PRO A 243 -13.62 17.21 -7.05
#